data_ef93c92688699e54c336b3580410cf14
#
_entry.id   ef93c92688699e54c336b3580410cf14
#
_cell.length_a   1.000
_cell.length_b   1.000
_cell.length_c   1.000
_cell.angle_alpha   90.00
_cell.angle_beta   90.00
_cell.angle_gamma   90.00
#
_symmetry.space_group_name_H-M   'P 1'
#
loop_
_entity.id
_entity.type
_entity.pdbx_description
1 polymer ?
#
loop_
_entity_poly.entity_id
_entity_poly.type
_entity_poly.pdbx_seq_one_letter_code
_entity_poly.pdbx_strand_id
1 'polypeptide(L)'
;MGYRVAVVGATGNVGREMLNILEEVEFPIDKIHAIASRKSIGVEVSFGDKIIKCEDVAQFDFSTVDLVLMSVSGTFSKEWSPKIGAAGPIVIDNSSAWRMDPDVPLVVPEVNPDDVEWADRKNIIANPNCSTAQLVVALKPLHDRARIKRVVVSTYQSVSGAGKEGMDELWDQTKGIFVLGAPPPKKFPKQIAFNVIPFIGAFNDDGYTDEEAKMWQETHKMIDPDIALTVTCVRVPVMVGHSEAVNIEFHEPLDEDEARDILRNSPGLVVIDQRHDKGYMTPKEAQGEFPVYVSRIRNDPTVEFGLNMWVVADNLRKGAALNAVQIAQLLHERGLLNQAVLAG
;
A
#
# COMPACT_ATOMS: atom_id res chain seq x y z
N MET A 1 9.05 -21.69 -17.53
CA MET A 1 8.10 -20.86 -18.28
C MET A 1 7.68 -19.75 -17.37
N GLY A 2 7.74 -18.51 -17.84
CA GLY A 2 7.31 -17.34 -17.10
C GLY A 2 5.86 -16.93 -17.45
N TYR A 3 5.38 -15.88 -16.81
CA TYR A 3 4.04 -15.34 -17.03
C TYR A 3 4.06 -14.17 -18.01
N ARG A 4 2.93 -13.94 -18.65
CA ARG A 4 2.66 -12.73 -19.42
C ARG A 4 1.97 -11.74 -18.48
N VAL A 5 2.64 -10.66 -18.18
CA VAL A 5 2.19 -9.68 -17.16
C VAL A 5 1.88 -8.35 -17.83
N ALA A 6 0.78 -7.70 -17.44
CA ALA A 6 0.48 -6.34 -17.82
C ALA A 6 0.42 -5.42 -16.59
N VAL A 7 1.04 -4.25 -16.68
CA VAL A 7 0.93 -3.19 -15.67
C VAL A 7 0.09 -2.07 -16.24
N VAL A 8 -1.13 -1.89 -15.70
CA VAL A 8 -2.06 -0.83 -16.11
C VAL A 8 -1.85 0.39 -15.21
N GLY A 9 -1.65 1.55 -15.83
CA GLY A 9 -1.21 2.77 -15.13
C GLY A 9 0.32 2.85 -14.99
N ALA A 10 1.05 2.18 -15.89
CA ALA A 10 2.50 2.04 -15.87
C ALA A 10 3.30 3.36 -15.87
N THR A 11 2.70 4.48 -16.27
CA THR A 11 3.35 5.80 -16.26
C THR A 11 3.30 6.53 -14.92
N GLY A 12 2.44 6.08 -13.98
CA GLY A 12 2.32 6.63 -12.62
C GLY A 12 3.47 6.17 -11.70
N ASN A 13 3.60 6.82 -10.53
CA ASN A 13 4.66 6.48 -9.57
C ASN A 13 4.58 5.00 -9.14
N VAL A 14 3.40 4.53 -8.74
CA VAL A 14 3.18 3.15 -8.30
C VAL A 14 3.33 2.15 -9.46
N GLY A 15 2.83 2.47 -10.67
CA GLY A 15 2.98 1.60 -11.83
C GLY A 15 4.44 1.42 -12.25
N ARG A 16 5.26 2.48 -12.20
CA ARG A 16 6.72 2.39 -12.42
C ARG A 16 7.39 1.56 -11.34
N GLU A 17 6.98 1.74 -10.09
CA GLU A 17 7.53 0.97 -8.97
C GLU A 17 7.13 -0.52 -9.05
N MET A 18 5.93 -0.85 -9.53
CA MET A 18 5.55 -2.23 -9.83
C MET A 18 6.49 -2.88 -10.86
N LEU A 19 6.83 -2.16 -11.93
CA LEU A 19 7.80 -2.65 -12.93
C LEU A 19 9.18 -2.85 -12.31
N ASN A 20 9.67 -1.90 -11.50
CA ASN A 20 10.96 -2.02 -10.83
C ASN A 20 11.00 -3.21 -9.87
N ILE A 21 9.96 -3.39 -9.04
CA ILE A 21 9.93 -4.47 -8.05
C ILE A 21 9.79 -5.85 -8.71
N LEU A 22 8.99 -5.98 -9.78
CA LEU A 22 8.89 -7.22 -10.53
C LEU A 22 10.24 -7.70 -11.06
N GLU A 23 11.09 -6.77 -11.47
CA GLU A 23 12.47 -7.06 -11.89
C GLU A 23 13.38 -7.33 -10.69
N GLU A 24 13.30 -6.50 -9.64
CA GLU A 24 14.13 -6.61 -8.43
C GLU A 24 13.94 -7.96 -7.71
N VAL A 25 12.72 -8.51 -7.71
CA VAL A 25 12.41 -9.83 -7.11
C VAL A 25 12.52 -10.98 -8.10
N GLU A 26 12.98 -10.72 -9.31
CA GLU A 26 13.11 -11.73 -10.39
C GLU A 26 11.82 -12.53 -10.61
N PHE A 27 10.65 -11.85 -10.59
CA PHE A 27 9.38 -12.52 -10.84
C PHE A 27 9.40 -13.23 -12.21
N PRO A 28 8.93 -14.47 -12.34
CA PRO A 28 9.07 -15.24 -13.57
C PRO A 28 8.22 -14.67 -14.71
N ILE A 29 8.79 -13.79 -15.54
CA ILE A 29 8.12 -13.08 -16.63
C ILE A 29 8.68 -13.51 -17.98
N ASP A 30 7.84 -14.05 -18.85
CA ASP A 30 8.15 -14.27 -20.27
C ASP A 30 7.89 -13.00 -21.10
N LYS A 31 6.82 -12.28 -20.77
CA LYS A 31 6.47 -11.04 -21.47
C LYS A 31 5.87 -10.01 -20.50
N ILE A 32 6.31 -8.77 -20.62
CA ILE A 32 5.80 -7.65 -19.84
C ILE A 32 5.17 -6.60 -20.76
N HIS A 33 3.98 -6.10 -20.41
CA HIS A 33 3.27 -5.05 -21.10
C HIS A 33 3.07 -3.85 -20.19
N ALA A 34 3.36 -2.66 -20.69
CA ALA A 34 3.05 -1.41 -20.03
C ALA A 34 1.79 -0.82 -20.65
N ILE A 35 0.71 -0.73 -19.87
CA ILE A 35 -0.59 -0.27 -20.37
C ILE A 35 -0.92 1.09 -19.75
N ALA A 36 -1.40 2.01 -20.56
CA ALA A 36 -1.76 3.35 -20.12
C ALA A 36 -3.02 3.87 -20.84
N SER A 37 -3.51 5.02 -20.42
CA SER A 37 -4.59 5.73 -21.12
C SER A 37 -4.09 6.27 -22.45
N ARG A 38 -5.02 6.55 -23.37
CA ARG A 38 -4.73 7.12 -24.70
C ARG A 38 -3.81 8.34 -24.68
N LYS A 39 -3.80 9.12 -23.59
CA LYS A 39 -2.93 10.29 -23.42
C LYS A 39 -1.45 9.92 -23.24
N SER A 40 -1.16 8.71 -22.86
CA SER A 40 0.19 8.21 -22.54
C SER A 40 0.67 7.13 -23.51
N ILE A 41 -0.01 6.95 -24.66
CA ILE A 41 0.42 5.99 -25.69
C ILE A 41 1.82 6.38 -26.17
N GLY A 42 2.71 5.39 -26.28
CA GLY A 42 4.08 5.56 -26.75
C GLY A 42 5.03 6.19 -25.73
N VAL A 43 4.55 6.57 -24.52
CA VAL A 43 5.43 6.95 -23.42
C VAL A 43 6.27 5.72 -23.05
N GLU A 44 7.56 5.94 -22.86
CA GLU A 44 8.51 4.91 -22.50
C GLU A 44 8.62 4.75 -20.99
N VAL A 45 8.65 3.49 -20.54
CA VAL A 45 8.91 3.09 -19.15
C VAL A 45 10.00 2.02 -19.13
N SER A 46 10.77 1.96 -18.04
CA SER A 46 11.84 0.97 -17.88
C SER A 46 11.33 -0.30 -17.20
N PHE A 47 11.88 -1.43 -17.58
CA PHE A 47 11.80 -2.71 -16.88
C PHE A 47 13.18 -3.36 -16.93
N GLY A 48 13.93 -3.27 -15.84
CA GLY A 48 15.37 -3.55 -15.84
C GLY A 48 16.09 -2.72 -16.89
N ASP A 49 16.90 -3.36 -17.71
CA ASP A 49 17.63 -2.73 -18.83
C ASP A 49 16.77 -2.50 -20.09
N LYS A 50 15.50 -2.94 -20.08
CA LYS A 50 14.61 -2.82 -21.23
C LYS A 50 13.77 -1.57 -21.15
N ILE A 51 13.55 -0.94 -22.30
CA ILE A 51 12.59 0.16 -22.47
C ILE A 51 11.34 -0.40 -23.14
N ILE A 52 10.18 -0.17 -22.52
CA ILE A 52 8.88 -0.64 -22.99
C ILE A 52 8.02 0.57 -23.34
N LYS A 53 7.35 0.53 -24.49
CA LYS A 53 6.39 1.57 -24.89
C LYS A 53 5.00 1.24 -24.36
N CYS A 54 4.32 2.25 -23.81
CA CYS A 54 2.96 2.12 -23.32
C CYS A 54 1.97 1.88 -24.46
N GLU A 55 1.12 0.87 -24.27
CA GLU A 55 0.03 0.49 -25.16
C GLU A 55 -1.31 1.06 -24.67
N ASP A 56 -2.28 1.23 -25.59
CA ASP A 56 -3.62 1.74 -25.25
C ASP A 56 -4.48 0.66 -24.56
N VAL A 57 -4.96 0.93 -23.38
CA VAL A 57 -5.86 0.04 -22.63
C VAL A 57 -7.10 -0.35 -23.43
N ALA A 58 -7.62 0.54 -24.27
CA ALA A 58 -8.82 0.30 -25.08
C ALA A 58 -8.60 -0.61 -26.29
N GLN A 59 -7.34 -0.83 -26.68
CA GLN A 59 -6.97 -1.64 -27.83
C GLN A 59 -6.25 -2.94 -27.43
N PHE A 60 -5.84 -3.06 -26.17
CA PHE A 60 -5.09 -4.19 -25.68
C PHE A 60 -5.99 -5.40 -25.45
N ASP A 61 -5.57 -6.57 -25.96
CA ASP A 61 -6.25 -7.83 -25.73
C ASP A 61 -5.77 -8.50 -24.44
N PHE A 62 -6.54 -8.33 -23.37
CA PHE A 62 -6.23 -8.87 -22.05
C PHE A 62 -6.31 -10.40 -21.97
N SER A 63 -6.92 -11.09 -22.92
CA SER A 63 -6.90 -12.57 -22.97
C SER A 63 -5.50 -13.14 -23.24
N THR A 64 -4.58 -12.29 -23.68
CA THR A 64 -3.19 -12.66 -23.99
C THR A 64 -2.23 -12.62 -22.81
N VAL A 65 -2.70 -12.21 -21.61
CA VAL A 65 -1.89 -12.12 -20.40
C VAL A 65 -2.45 -12.99 -19.27
N ASP A 66 -1.61 -13.33 -18.31
CA ASP A 66 -1.94 -14.23 -17.19
C ASP A 66 -2.23 -13.43 -15.93
N LEU A 67 -1.58 -12.27 -15.78
CA LEU A 67 -1.65 -11.41 -14.60
C LEU A 67 -1.71 -9.93 -15.00
N VAL A 68 -2.55 -9.17 -14.31
CA VAL A 68 -2.63 -7.71 -14.46
C VAL A 68 -2.43 -7.03 -13.11
N LEU A 69 -1.41 -6.17 -13.02
CA LEU A 69 -1.23 -5.26 -11.89
C LEU A 69 -1.83 -3.91 -12.26
N MET A 70 -2.80 -3.43 -11.48
CA MET A 70 -3.55 -2.23 -11.80
C MET A 70 -3.31 -1.11 -10.80
N SER A 71 -2.77 0.03 -11.28
CA SER A 71 -2.53 1.24 -10.50
C SER A 71 -3.19 2.45 -11.17
N VAL A 72 -4.50 2.59 -10.95
CA VAL A 72 -5.37 3.58 -11.60
C VAL A 72 -6.36 4.18 -10.58
N SER A 73 -7.18 5.15 -11.02
CA SER A 73 -8.27 5.67 -10.19
C SER A 73 -9.37 4.63 -9.96
N GLY A 74 -10.09 4.72 -8.83
CA GLY A 74 -11.19 3.83 -8.52
C GLY A 74 -12.30 3.83 -9.59
N THR A 75 -12.59 4.98 -10.20
CA THR A 75 -13.59 5.08 -11.30
C THR A 75 -13.15 4.27 -12.51
N PHE A 76 -11.88 4.37 -12.88
CA PHE A 76 -11.33 3.60 -14.01
C PHE A 76 -11.32 2.10 -13.68
N SER A 77 -10.91 1.74 -12.48
CA SER A 77 -10.89 0.35 -12.03
C SER A 77 -12.29 -0.28 -12.02
N LYS A 78 -13.31 0.42 -11.54
CA LYS A 78 -14.70 -0.07 -11.57
C LYS A 78 -15.18 -0.43 -12.97
N GLU A 79 -14.71 0.30 -13.96
CA GLU A 79 -15.03 0.02 -15.37
C GLU A 79 -14.21 -1.14 -15.95
N TRP A 80 -12.91 -1.18 -15.68
CA TRP A 80 -11.98 -2.04 -16.41
C TRP A 80 -11.65 -3.35 -15.69
N SER A 81 -11.52 -3.39 -14.36
CA SER A 81 -11.14 -4.61 -13.66
C SER A 81 -12.10 -5.78 -13.92
N PRO A 82 -13.45 -5.59 -13.96
CA PRO A 82 -14.36 -6.69 -14.31
C PRO A 82 -14.21 -7.17 -15.76
N LYS A 83 -13.97 -6.24 -16.70
CA LYS A 83 -13.77 -6.59 -18.11
C LYS A 83 -12.49 -7.39 -18.29
N ILE A 84 -11.44 -6.99 -17.60
CA ILE A 84 -10.12 -7.65 -17.63
C ILE A 84 -10.23 -9.05 -16.99
N GLY A 85 -10.79 -9.14 -15.78
CA GLY A 85 -10.99 -10.43 -15.11
C GLY A 85 -11.84 -11.40 -15.89
N ALA A 86 -12.89 -10.91 -16.57
CA ALA A 86 -13.72 -11.72 -17.46
C ALA A 86 -12.99 -12.22 -18.72
N ALA A 87 -11.90 -11.56 -19.13
CA ALA A 87 -11.04 -12.00 -20.23
C ALA A 87 -10.07 -13.13 -19.82
N GLY A 88 -9.94 -13.45 -18.54
CA GLY A 88 -9.18 -14.59 -18.03
C GLY A 88 -8.08 -14.30 -17.02
N PRO A 89 -7.32 -13.19 -17.10
CA PRO A 89 -6.23 -12.94 -16.15
C PRO A 89 -6.73 -12.59 -14.74
N ILE A 90 -5.90 -12.84 -13.74
CA ILE A 90 -6.11 -12.30 -12.39
C ILE A 90 -5.67 -10.84 -12.37
N VAL A 91 -6.53 -9.98 -11.81
CA VAL A 91 -6.27 -8.54 -11.63
C VAL A 91 -5.93 -8.28 -10.17
N ILE A 92 -4.75 -7.76 -9.89
CA ILE A 92 -4.39 -7.22 -8.58
C ILE A 92 -4.59 -5.70 -8.63
N ASP A 93 -5.62 -5.22 -7.95
CA ASP A 93 -6.10 -3.84 -8.04
C ASP A 93 -5.66 -3.00 -6.85
N ASN A 94 -4.88 -1.97 -7.12
CA ASN A 94 -4.38 -1.06 -6.09
C ASN A 94 -5.35 0.11 -5.74
N SER A 95 -6.45 0.22 -6.46
CA SER A 95 -7.45 1.25 -6.18
C SER A 95 -8.34 0.90 -4.98
N SER A 96 -9.12 1.86 -4.50
CA SER A 96 -10.10 1.62 -3.44
C SER A 96 -11.41 0.97 -3.92
N ALA A 97 -11.54 0.70 -5.23
CA ALA A 97 -12.82 0.32 -5.84
C ALA A 97 -13.41 -0.98 -5.31
N TRP A 98 -12.56 -1.96 -5.00
CA TRP A 98 -12.94 -3.33 -4.71
C TRP A 98 -12.66 -3.77 -3.28
N ARG A 99 -11.96 -2.96 -2.47
CA ARG A 99 -11.49 -3.33 -1.14
C ARG A 99 -12.60 -3.82 -0.21
N MET A 100 -13.77 -3.18 -0.29
CA MET A 100 -14.93 -3.53 0.55
C MET A 100 -15.97 -4.39 -0.17
N ASP A 101 -15.71 -4.84 -1.40
CA ASP A 101 -16.58 -5.79 -2.09
C ASP A 101 -16.47 -7.17 -1.39
N PRO A 102 -17.59 -7.81 -1.00
CA PRO A 102 -17.58 -9.08 -0.27
C PRO A 102 -17.04 -10.27 -1.08
N ASP A 103 -17.10 -10.19 -2.42
CA ASP A 103 -16.60 -11.24 -3.31
C ASP A 103 -15.18 -10.99 -3.82
N VAL A 104 -14.52 -9.92 -3.36
CA VAL A 104 -13.14 -9.59 -3.70
C VAL A 104 -12.28 -9.69 -2.45
N PRO A 105 -11.26 -10.57 -2.42
CA PRO A 105 -10.34 -10.63 -1.30
C PRO A 105 -9.49 -9.37 -1.21
N LEU A 106 -9.30 -8.87 0.00
CA LEU A 106 -8.40 -7.78 0.34
C LEU A 106 -7.17 -8.37 1.01
N VAL A 107 -6.00 -8.34 0.38
CA VAL A 107 -4.88 -9.20 0.78
C VAL A 107 -3.62 -8.42 1.13
N VAL A 108 -3.05 -8.80 2.28
CA VAL A 108 -1.67 -8.55 2.67
C VAL A 108 -1.04 -9.90 2.96
N PRO A 109 -0.05 -10.37 2.19
CA PRO A 109 0.49 -11.72 2.30
C PRO A 109 0.97 -12.12 3.70
N GLU A 110 1.47 -11.18 4.49
CA GLU A 110 1.91 -11.43 5.88
C GLU A 110 0.75 -11.50 6.88
N VAL A 111 -0.49 -11.18 6.47
CA VAL A 111 -1.66 -11.06 7.36
C VAL A 111 -2.71 -12.13 7.10
N ASN A 112 -3.15 -12.23 5.85
CA ASN A 112 -4.25 -13.11 5.42
C ASN A 112 -3.95 -13.80 4.08
N PRO A 113 -2.83 -14.56 3.96
CA PRO A 113 -2.40 -15.16 2.69
C PRO A 113 -3.42 -16.13 2.10
N ASP A 114 -4.26 -16.74 2.91
CA ASP A 114 -5.23 -17.75 2.45
C ASP A 114 -6.39 -17.13 1.67
N ASP A 115 -6.66 -15.85 1.85
CA ASP A 115 -7.75 -15.16 1.17
C ASP A 115 -7.53 -15.05 -0.36
N VAL A 116 -6.31 -15.24 -0.86
CA VAL A 116 -6.04 -15.27 -2.31
C VAL A 116 -6.80 -16.38 -3.05
N GLU A 117 -7.22 -17.44 -2.33
CA GLU A 117 -8.00 -18.54 -2.89
C GLU A 117 -9.38 -18.09 -3.40
N TRP A 118 -9.89 -16.94 -2.89
CA TRP A 118 -11.18 -16.38 -3.33
C TRP A 118 -11.07 -15.54 -4.61
N ALA A 119 -9.87 -15.43 -5.18
CA ALA A 119 -9.66 -14.67 -6.42
C ALA A 119 -10.53 -15.16 -7.58
N ASP A 120 -10.85 -16.47 -7.63
CA ASP A 120 -11.65 -17.10 -8.68
C ASP A 120 -13.08 -16.56 -8.78
N ARG A 121 -13.60 -15.93 -7.73
CA ARG A 121 -14.97 -15.38 -7.71
C ARG A 121 -15.18 -14.27 -8.75
N LYS A 122 -14.20 -13.38 -8.91
CA LYS A 122 -14.23 -12.26 -9.86
C LYS A 122 -12.96 -12.08 -10.67
N ASN A 123 -11.95 -12.90 -10.48
CA ASN A 123 -10.58 -12.71 -10.98
C ASN A 123 -9.99 -11.36 -10.58
N ILE A 124 -10.38 -10.84 -9.40
CA ILE A 124 -9.89 -9.58 -8.84
C ILE A 124 -9.44 -9.82 -7.39
N ILE A 125 -8.26 -9.32 -7.07
CA ILE A 125 -7.73 -9.21 -5.70
C ILE A 125 -7.49 -7.73 -5.42
N ALA A 126 -7.99 -7.22 -4.30
CA ALA A 126 -7.77 -5.85 -3.87
C ALA A 126 -6.49 -5.73 -3.06
N ASN A 127 -5.71 -4.70 -3.36
CA ASN A 127 -4.57 -4.26 -2.58
C ASN A 127 -5.02 -3.15 -1.60
N PRO A 128 -4.66 -3.20 -0.30
CA PRO A 128 -5.16 -2.26 0.69
C PRO A 128 -4.67 -0.82 0.51
N ASN A 129 -5.20 0.08 1.32
CA ASN A 129 -4.69 1.42 1.49
C ASN A 129 -3.23 1.39 2.01
N CYS A 130 -2.42 2.36 1.58
CA CYS A 130 -0.99 2.37 1.89
C CYS A 130 -0.68 2.46 3.40
N SER A 131 -1.46 3.21 4.17
CA SER A 131 -1.31 3.26 5.62
C SER A 131 -1.85 1.97 6.26
N THR A 132 -2.99 1.45 5.78
CA THR A 132 -3.53 0.18 6.29
C THR A 132 -2.55 -0.97 6.09
N ALA A 133 -1.89 -1.07 4.91
CA ALA A 133 -0.98 -2.17 4.62
C ALA A 133 0.15 -2.30 5.67
N GLN A 134 0.82 -1.21 6.02
CA GLN A 134 1.88 -1.23 7.03
C GLN A 134 1.33 -1.46 8.45
N LEU A 135 0.17 -0.89 8.77
CA LEU A 135 -0.46 -1.03 10.07
C LEU A 135 -0.81 -2.49 10.37
N VAL A 136 -1.51 -3.16 9.45
CA VAL A 136 -1.99 -4.54 9.68
C VAL A 136 -0.85 -5.56 9.78
N VAL A 137 0.27 -5.35 9.08
CA VAL A 137 1.48 -6.18 9.22
C VAL A 137 2.03 -6.10 10.63
N ALA A 138 2.02 -4.91 11.25
CA ALA A 138 2.47 -4.75 12.63
C ALA A 138 1.43 -5.22 13.67
N LEU A 139 0.13 -5.06 13.39
CA LEU A 139 -0.93 -5.44 14.32
C LEU A 139 -1.17 -6.95 14.39
N LYS A 140 -1.12 -7.65 13.24
CA LYS A 140 -1.52 -9.07 13.13
C LYS A 140 -0.83 -9.98 14.13
N PRO A 141 0.51 -10.01 14.23
CA PRO A 141 1.18 -10.92 15.18
C PRO A 141 0.89 -10.60 16.64
N LEU A 142 0.67 -9.35 16.99
CA LEU A 142 0.28 -8.92 18.33
C LEU A 142 -1.17 -9.32 18.64
N HIS A 143 -2.07 -9.19 17.66
CA HIS A 143 -3.46 -9.62 17.77
C HIS A 143 -3.57 -11.13 17.97
N ASP A 144 -2.80 -11.91 17.22
CA ASP A 144 -2.80 -13.37 17.33
C ASP A 144 -2.35 -13.85 18.73
N ARG A 145 -1.47 -13.08 19.39
CA ARG A 145 -0.95 -13.41 20.71
C ARG A 145 -1.85 -12.94 21.86
N ALA A 146 -2.39 -11.72 21.80
CA ALA A 146 -3.05 -11.09 22.96
C ALA A 146 -4.42 -10.47 22.66
N ARG A 147 -4.98 -10.68 21.49
CA ARG A 147 -6.22 -10.09 20.99
C ARG A 147 -6.33 -8.60 21.26
N ILE A 148 -6.26 -7.83 20.21
CA ILE A 148 -6.38 -6.35 20.28
C ILE A 148 -7.83 -6.00 20.61
N LYS A 149 -8.01 -5.17 21.63
CA LYS A 149 -9.28 -4.59 22.05
C LYS A 149 -9.52 -3.23 21.39
N ARG A 150 -8.49 -2.39 21.37
CA ARG A 150 -8.58 -1.01 20.86
C ARG A 150 -7.27 -0.55 20.25
N VAL A 151 -7.37 0.22 19.15
CA VAL A 151 -6.22 0.88 18.52
C VAL A 151 -6.53 2.36 18.30
N VAL A 152 -5.58 3.22 18.63
CA VAL A 152 -5.57 4.65 18.27
C VAL A 152 -4.38 4.91 17.38
N VAL A 153 -4.62 5.44 16.19
CA VAL A 153 -3.57 5.72 15.21
C VAL A 153 -3.55 7.20 14.84
N SER A 154 -2.37 7.80 14.85
CA SER A 154 -2.11 9.06 14.16
C SER A 154 -1.12 8.82 13.06
N THR A 155 -1.50 9.08 11.80
CA THR A 155 -0.61 8.89 10.66
C THR A 155 0.15 10.18 10.32
N TYR A 156 1.33 10.00 9.74
CA TYR A 156 2.18 11.06 9.18
C TYR A 156 2.50 10.64 7.75
N GLN A 157 1.60 11.02 6.81
CA GLN A 157 1.62 10.51 5.44
C GLN A 157 2.38 11.46 4.49
N SER A 158 3.34 10.92 3.77
CA SER A 158 4.13 11.64 2.77
C SER A 158 3.29 12.07 1.56
N VAL A 159 3.77 13.08 0.86
CA VAL A 159 3.08 13.65 -0.33
C VAL A 159 3.04 12.71 -1.53
N SER A 160 3.91 11.71 -1.61
CA SER A 160 3.90 10.71 -2.69
C SER A 160 2.59 9.92 -2.77
N GLY A 161 1.87 9.76 -1.64
CA GLY A 161 0.54 9.17 -1.61
C GLY A 161 -0.52 9.97 -2.38
N ALA A 162 -0.27 11.27 -2.63
CA ALA A 162 -1.07 12.11 -3.51
C ALA A 162 -0.59 12.13 -4.98
N GLY A 163 0.36 11.26 -5.32
CA GLY A 163 0.95 11.12 -6.65
C GLY A 163 2.02 12.16 -6.96
N LYS A 164 2.47 12.18 -8.23
CA LYS A 164 3.52 13.08 -8.70
C LYS A 164 3.17 14.56 -8.44
N GLU A 165 1.93 14.96 -8.65
CA GLU A 165 1.47 16.33 -8.44
C GLU A 165 1.68 16.81 -6.99
N GLY A 166 1.47 15.92 -6.00
CA GLY A 166 1.72 16.23 -4.59
C GLY A 166 3.21 16.41 -4.29
N MET A 167 4.06 15.59 -4.89
CA MET A 167 5.52 15.71 -4.77
C MET A 167 6.04 16.99 -5.43
N ASP A 168 5.57 17.30 -6.63
CA ASP A 168 5.91 18.52 -7.36
C ASP A 168 5.48 19.78 -6.57
N GLU A 169 4.27 19.76 -5.99
CA GLU A 169 3.77 20.89 -5.19
C GLU A 169 4.62 21.14 -3.93
N LEU A 170 4.98 20.10 -3.20
CA LEU A 170 5.88 20.25 -2.04
C LEU A 170 7.23 20.83 -2.47
N TRP A 171 7.79 20.32 -3.56
CA TRP A 171 9.07 20.78 -4.08
C TRP A 171 9.03 22.26 -4.51
N ASP A 172 8.01 22.65 -5.28
CA ASP A 172 7.87 24.00 -5.80
C ASP A 172 7.57 25.02 -4.69
N GLN A 173 6.73 24.66 -3.71
CA GLN A 173 6.47 25.50 -2.53
C GLN A 173 7.73 25.68 -1.71
N THR A 174 8.50 24.60 -1.47
CA THR A 174 9.74 24.66 -0.71
C THR A 174 10.75 25.59 -1.36
N LYS A 175 10.98 25.44 -2.67
CA LYS A 175 11.87 26.35 -3.45
C LYS A 175 11.36 27.79 -3.41
N GLY A 176 10.07 27.96 -3.64
CA GLY A 176 9.45 29.28 -3.73
C GLY A 176 9.61 30.10 -2.44
N ILE A 177 9.46 29.47 -1.28
CA ILE A 177 9.60 30.15 0.02
C ILE A 177 10.96 30.85 0.17
N PHE A 178 12.03 30.26 -0.34
CA PHE A 178 13.38 30.82 -0.23
C PHE A 178 13.75 31.84 -1.33
N VAL A 179 12.88 32.03 -2.34
CA VAL A 179 13.18 32.92 -3.47
C VAL A 179 12.16 34.06 -3.62
N LEU A 180 10.90 33.72 -3.91
CA LEU A 180 9.86 34.69 -4.26
C LEU A 180 8.56 34.52 -3.46
N GLY A 181 8.52 33.60 -2.52
CA GLY A 181 7.31 33.16 -1.81
C GLY A 181 6.76 31.85 -2.39
N ALA A 182 6.04 31.10 -1.55
CA ALA A 182 5.44 29.83 -1.96
C ALA A 182 4.36 30.05 -3.02
N PRO A 183 4.31 29.23 -4.10
CA PRO A 183 3.17 29.23 -5.00
C PRO A 183 1.91 28.78 -4.24
N PRO A 184 0.71 29.22 -4.67
CA PRO A 184 -0.54 28.84 -4.01
C PRO A 184 -0.76 27.33 -4.11
N PRO A 185 -1.43 26.73 -3.10
CA PRO A 185 -1.81 25.33 -3.13
C PRO A 185 -2.68 24.98 -4.33
N LYS A 186 -2.46 23.81 -4.94
CA LYS A 186 -3.22 23.27 -6.08
C LYS A 186 -3.73 21.87 -5.81
N LYS A 187 -2.85 20.98 -5.35
CA LYS A 187 -3.15 19.59 -5.03
C LYS A 187 -3.67 19.43 -3.60
N PHE A 188 -3.07 20.17 -2.68
CA PHE A 188 -3.49 20.16 -1.27
C PHE A 188 -4.40 21.36 -0.96
N PRO A 189 -5.28 21.25 0.07
CA PRO A 189 -6.19 22.35 0.41
C PRO A 189 -5.48 23.55 1.05
N LYS A 190 -4.27 23.35 1.56
CA LYS A 190 -3.42 24.36 2.20
C LYS A 190 -1.97 24.14 1.77
N GLN A 191 -1.11 25.15 2.00
CA GLN A 191 0.33 25.00 1.82
C GLN A 191 0.83 23.80 2.60
N ILE A 192 1.57 22.90 1.91
CA ILE A 192 2.17 21.70 2.51
C ILE A 192 3.62 21.93 2.95
N ALA A 193 4.39 22.77 2.24
CA ALA A 193 5.76 23.05 2.61
C ALA A 193 5.83 23.69 4.01
N PHE A 194 6.61 23.08 4.91
CA PHE A 194 6.76 23.46 6.34
C PHE A 194 5.44 23.47 7.13
N ASN A 195 4.49 22.59 6.78
CA ASN A 195 3.19 22.52 7.42
C ASN A 195 2.73 21.07 7.58
N VAL A 196 1.74 20.84 8.45
CA VAL A 196 1.01 19.58 8.56
C VAL A 196 -0.47 19.83 8.31
N ILE A 197 -1.12 18.93 7.57
CA ILE A 197 -2.51 19.08 7.16
C ILE A 197 -3.30 17.87 7.68
N PRO A 198 -4.12 18.01 8.75
CA PRO A 198 -4.91 16.92 9.32
C PRO A 198 -6.20 16.68 8.49
N PHE A 199 -6.00 16.42 7.20
CA PHE A 199 -7.08 16.21 6.24
C PHE A 199 -6.55 15.48 5.00
N ILE A 200 -7.05 14.27 4.76
CA ILE A 200 -6.74 13.48 3.56
C ILE A 200 -8.03 12.86 3.03
N GLY A 201 -8.36 13.12 1.77
CA GLY A 201 -9.62 12.71 1.14
C GLY A 201 -10.73 13.74 1.31
N ALA A 202 -11.94 13.32 1.56
CA ALA A 202 -13.12 14.15 1.81
C ALA A 202 -13.70 13.83 3.20
N PHE A 203 -14.40 14.77 3.82
CA PHE A 203 -15.12 14.51 5.06
C PHE A 203 -16.38 13.68 4.80
N ASN A 204 -16.63 12.72 5.67
CA ASN A 204 -17.87 12.01 5.83
C ASN A 204 -18.79 12.76 6.81
N ASP A 205 -20.06 12.34 6.90
CA ASP A 205 -21.07 12.99 7.77
C ASP A 205 -20.75 12.89 9.27
N ASP A 206 -19.94 11.90 9.66
CA ASP A 206 -19.50 11.66 11.05
C ASP A 206 -18.26 12.47 11.46
N GLY A 207 -17.71 13.27 10.53
CA GLY A 207 -16.53 14.11 10.75
C GLY A 207 -15.20 13.43 10.51
N TYR A 208 -15.19 12.14 10.20
CA TYR A 208 -13.99 11.43 9.72
C TYR A 208 -13.75 11.73 8.23
N THR A 209 -12.54 11.45 7.76
CA THR A 209 -12.22 11.52 6.34
C THR A 209 -12.30 10.14 5.67
N ASP A 210 -12.43 10.12 4.34
CA ASP A 210 -12.38 8.89 3.56
C ASP A 210 -11.12 8.07 3.84
N GLU A 211 -9.99 8.72 4.09
CA GLU A 211 -8.73 8.03 4.37
C GLU A 211 -8.76 7.33 5.72
N GLU A 212 -9.31 7.99 6.72
CA GLU A 212 -9.51 7.43 8.06
C GLU A 212 -10.48 6.26 8.02
N ALA A 213 -11.61 6.41 7.29
CA ALA A 213 -12.59 5.35 7.11
C ALA A 213 -12.00 4.08 6.48
N LYS A 214 -11.17 4.21 5.46
CA LYS A 214 -10.46 3.07 4.85
C LYS A 214 -9.64 2.30 5.87
N MET A 215 -8.92 2.98 6.75
CA MET A 215 -8.04 2.31 7.69
C MET A 215 -8.80 1.40 8.64
N TRP A 216 -9.92 1.81 9.22
CA TRP A 216 -10.66 0.90 10.11
C TRP A 216 -11.43 -0.17 9.33
N GLN A 217 -12.08 0.17 8.20
CA GLN A 217 -12.85 -0.79 7.42
C GLN A 217 -11.96 -1.92 6.86
N GLU A 218 -10.81 -1.56 6.32
CA GLU A 218 -9.86 -2.51 5.76
C GLU A 218 -9.19 -3.36 6.86
N THR A 219 -8.85 -2.77 8.02
CA THR A 219 -8.33 -3.51 9.17
C THR A 219 -9.35 -4.52 9.69
N HIS A 220 -10.63 -4.13 9.80
CA HIS A 220 -11.70 -5.03 10.19
C HIS A 220 -11.87 -6.20 9.21
N LYS A 221 -11.77 -5.94 7.92
CA LYS A 221 -11.89 -6.98 6.90
C LYS A 221 -10.73 -7.98 6.92
N MET A 222 -9.51 -7.52 7.23
CA MET A 222 -8.31 -8.36 7.16
C MET A 222 -7.91 -9.02 8.49
N ILE A 223 -8.26 -8.43 9.64
CA ILE A 223 -7.85 -8.94 10.96
C ILE A 223 -9.05 -9.39 11.78
N ASP A 224 -9.82 -8.44 12.32
CA ASP A 224 -10.95 -8.73 13.21
C ASP A 224 -11.92 -7.54 13.26
N PRO A 225 -13.22 -7.74 12.97
CA PRO A 225 -14.22 -6.67 13.02
C PRO A 225 -14.49 -6.12 14.43
N ASP A 226 -14.09 -6.84 15.47
CA ASP A 226 -14.32 -6.44 16.86
C ASP A 226 -13.25 -5.46 17.40
N ILE A 227 -12.19 -5.18 16.65
CA ILE A 227 -11.18 -4.20 17.04
C ILE A 227 -11.77 -2.78 17.03
N ALA A 228 -11.85 -2.13 18.20
CA ALA A 228 -12.21 -0.72 18.28
C ALA A 228 -11.06 0.15 17.74
N LEU A 229 -11.19 0.72 16.54
CA LEU A 229 -10.13 1.47 15.89
C LEU A 229 -10.57 2.91 15.58
N THR A 230 -9.74 3.89 15.96
CA THR A 230 -9.90 5.31 15.59
C THR A 230 -8.61 5.85 15.01
N VAL A 231 -8.72 6.72 14.02
CA VAL A 231 -7.58 7.20 13.21
C VAL A 231 -7.68 8.70 13.03
N THR A 232 -6.52 9.37 13.02
CA THR A 232 -6.37 10.73 12.51
C THR A 232 -5.30 10.73 11.42
N CYS A 233 -5.68 11.02 10.20
CA CYS A 233 -4.76 11.02 9.05
C CYS A 233 -4.21 12.42 8.78
N VAL A 234 -2.87 12.56 8.83
CA VAL A 234 -2.17 13.82 8.65
C VAL A 234 -1.22 13.77 7.47
N ARG A 235 -1.35 14.70 6.52
CA ARG A 235 -0.37 14.91 5.45
C ARG A 235 0.80 15.74 5.97
N VAL A 236 2.02 15.26 5.78
CA VAL A 236 3.26 15.90 6.24
C VAL A 236 4.19 16.23 5.05
N PRO A 237 5.11 17.21 5.20
CA PRO A 237 6.01 17.65 4.13
C PRO A 237 7.22 16.69 3.99
N VAL A 238 6.92 15.42 3.77
CA VAL A 238 7.87 14.32 3.51
C VAL A 238 7.61 13.80 2.11
N MET A 239 8.66 13.55 1.33
CA MET A 239 8.51 13.12 -0.07
C MET A 239 7.94 11.70 -0.18
N VAL A 240 8.57 10.73 0.47
CA VAL A 240 8.21 9.30 0.45
C VAL A 240 8.31 8.72 1.85
N GLY A 241 7.49 7.73 2.15
CA GLY A 241 7.42 7.02 3.42
C GLY A 241 6.30 7.53 4.33
N HIS A 242 5.45 6.64 4.79
CA HIS A 242 4.41 6.91 5.79
C HIS A 242 4.86 6.44 7.16
N SER A 243 4.52 7.22 8.17
CA SER A 243 4.75 6.85 9.56
C SER A 243 3.45 6.88 10.36
N GLU A 244 3.40 6.10 11.43
CA GLU A 244 2.23 5.99 12.29
C GLU A 244 2.65 5.92 13.75
N ALA A 245 2.04 6.76 14.59
CA ALA A 245 2.05 6.60 16.03
C ALA A 245 0.84 5.73 16.41
N VAL A 246 1.11 4.54 16.94
CA VAL A 246 0.09 3.53 17.24
C VAL A 246 0.05 3.28 18.73
N ASN A 247 -1.14 3.42 19.34
CA ASN A 247 -1.45 3.02 20.71
C ASN A 247 -2.43 1.85 20.67
N ILE A 248 -2.13 0.79 21.40
CA ILE A 248 -2.89 -0.45 21.40
C ILE A 248 -3.28 -0.82 22.83
N GLU A 249 -4.54 -1.25 23.02
CA GLU A 249 -5.02 -1.92 24.22
C GLU A 249 -5.38 -3.37 23.87
N PHE A 250 -4.95 -4.29 24.70
CA PHE A 250 -5.18 -5.73 24.51
C PHE A 250 -6.21 -6.28 25.48
N HIS A 251 -6.75 -7.48 25.19
CA HIS A 251 -7.57 -8.26 26.13
C HIS A 251 -6.73 -9.08 27.10
N GLU A 252 -5.48 -9.39 26.73
CA GLU A 252 -4.57 -10.22 27.50
C GLU A 252 -3.25 -9.48 27.77
N PRO A 253 -2.53 -9.84 28.82
CA PRO A 253 -1.23 -9.25 29.12
C PRO A 253 -0.24 -9.45 27.97
N LEU A 254 0.42 -8.37 27.56
CA LEU A 254 1.52 -8.37 26.61
C LEU A 254 2.45 -7.20 26.98
N ASP A 255 3.66 -7.51 27.40
CA ASP A 255 4.63 -6.48 27.70
C ASP A 255 5.49 -6.07 26.50
N GLU A 256 6.26 -5.01 26.66
CA GLU A 256 7.08 -4.43 25.58
C GLU A 256 8.18 -5.37 25.09
N ASP A 257 8.72 -6.24 25.94
CA ASP A 257 9.82 -7.14 25.56
C ASP A 257 9.27 -8.34 24.78
N GLU A 258 8.16 -8.93 25.25
CA GLU A 258 7.45 -10.00 24.52
C GLU A 258 6.95 -9.47 23.15
N ALA A 259 6.36 -8.28 23.12
CA ALA A 259 5.91 -7.66 21.88
C ALA A 259 7.08 -7.44 20.89
N ARG A 260 8.22 -6.98 21.39
CA ARG A 260 9.45 -6.76 20.59
C ARG A 260 9.95 -8.06 19.98
N ASP A 261 9.93 -9.14 20.74
CA ASP A 261 10.37 -10.47 20.28
C ASP A 261 9.40 -11.07 19.26
N ILE A 262 8.09 -10.93 19.45
CA ILE A 262 7.08 -11.33 18.48
C ILE A 262 7.29 -10.61 17.15
N LEU A 263 7.41 -9.28 17.19
CA LEU A 263 7.58 -8.46 15.98
C LEU A 263 8.89 -8.77 15.24
N ARG A 264 9.98 -9.07 15.94
CA ARG A 264 11.26 -9.48 15.31
C ARG A 264 11.19 -10.79 14.56
N ASN A 265 10.33 -11.70 15.00
CA ASN A 265 10.18 -13.03 14.41
C ASN A 265 9.02 -13.10 13.38
N SER A 266 8.35 -11.98 13.12
CA SER A 266 7.22 -11.93 12.19
C SER A 266 7.66 -11.53 10.77
N PRO A 267 7.06 -12.13 9.74
CA PRO A 267 7.43 -11.84 8.36
C PRO A 267 7.13 -10.37 7.99
N GLY A 268 7.95 -9.81 7.11
CA GLY A 268 7.77 -8.43 6.61
C GLY A 268 8.11 -7.32 7.61
N LEU A 269 8.49 -7.67 8.85
CA LEU A 269 8.83 -6.72 9.92
C LEU A 269 10.33 -6.67 10.20
N VAL A 270 10.81 -5.44 10.48
CA VAL A 270 12.14 -5.20 11.04
C VAL A 270 12.01 -4.28 12.25
N VAL A 271 12.49 -4.73 13.41
CA VAL A 271 12.46 -3.94 14.65
C VAL A 271 13.79 -3.20 14.83
N ILE A 272 13.74 -1.88 14.76
CA ILE A 272 14.82 -0.96 15.08
C ILE A 272 14.38 -0.16 16.31
N ASP A 273 14.64 -0.70 17.50
CA ASP A 273 14.12 -0.15 18.76
C ASP A 273 15.20 -0.15 19.84
N GLN A 274 16.11 0.81 19.76
CA GLN A 274 17.16 1.02 20.74
C GLN A 274 16.93 2.34 21.48
N ARG A 275 17.16 2.34 22.80
CA ARG A 275 16.90 3.51 23.65
C ARG A 275 18.06 4.53 23.62
N HIS A 276 18.36 5.02 22.39
CA HIS A 276 19.32 6.10 22.16
C HIS A 276 18.84 6.98 21.00
N ASP A 277 19.52 8.10 20.75
CA ASP A 277 19.14 9.15 19.81
C ASP A 277 19.04 8.75 18.34
N LYS A 278 19.56 7.57 17.96
CA LYS A 278 19.49 7.02 16.59
C LYS A 278 18.83 5.64 16.53
N GLY A 279 18.16 5.21 17.58
CA GLY A 279 17.62 3.86 17.74
C GLY A 279 16.20 3.68 17.20
N TYR A 280 15.80 4.39 16.14
CA TYR A 280 14.47 4.33 15.53
C TYR A 280 14.55 4.62 14.03
N MET A 281 13.53 4.21 13.28
CA MET A 281 13.42 4.47 11.85
C MET A 281 12.59 5.72 11.55
N THR A 282 12.98 6.42 10.49
CA THR A 282 12.26 7.57 9.92
C THR A 282 11.81 7.28 8.49
N PRO A 283 10.82 8.02 7.95
CA PRO A 283 10.41 7.81 6.55
C PRO A 283 11.55 7.99 5.56
N LYS A 284 12.51 8.88 5.86
CA LYS A 284 13.66 9.12 4.97
C LYS A 284 14.56 7.90 4.82
N GLU A 285 14.72 7.13 5.90
CA GLU A 285 15.54 5.91 5.91
C GLU A 285 14.79 4.71 5.34
N ALA A 286 13.46 4.66 5.53
CA ALA A 286 12.62 3.59 4.99
C ALA A 286 12.33 3.71 3.49
N GLN A 287 12.65 4.85 2.87
CA GLN A 287 12.46 5.06 1.44
C GLN A 287 13.31 4.10 0.62
N GLY A 288 12.68 3.33 -0.27
CA GLY A 288 13.33 2.35 -1.13
C GLY A 288 13.51 0.98 -0.47
N GLU A 289 13.08 0.80 0.78
CA GLU A 289 13.18 -0.46 1.51
C GLU A 289 11.88 -1.29 1.41
N PHE A 290 11.99 -2.61 1.61
CA PHE A 290 10.85 -3.53 1.57
C PHE A 290 10.11 -3.67 2.90
N PRO A 291 10.80 -3.77 4.06
CA PRO A 291 10.16 -4.06 5.33
C PRO A 291 9.26 -2.93 5.84
N VAL A 292 8.34 -3.32 6.69
CA VAL A 292 7.71 -2.43 7.66
C VAL A 292 8.61 -2.36 8.90
N TYR A 293 9.02 -1.19 9.27
CA TYR A 293 9.89 -0.95 10.43
C TYR A 293 9.06 -0.59 11.66
N VAL A 294 9.37 -1.22 12.78
CA VAL A 294 8.76 -0.91 14.07
C VAL A 294 9.81 -0.42 15.04
N SER A 295 9.52 0.70 15.69
CA SER A 295 10.39 1.38 16.64
C SER A 295 9.57 1.91 17.83
N ARG A 296 10.25 2.41 18.86
CA ARG A 296 9.63 3.09 19.99
C ARG A 296 8.58 2.24 20.70
N ILE A 297 8.82 0.93 20.79
CA ILE A 297 7.97 -0.03 21.50
C ILE A 297 8.14 0.20 23.00
N ARG A 298 7.01 0.46 23.68
CA ARG A 298 6.97 0.72 25.11
C ARG A 298 5.59 0.48 25.68
N ASN A 299 5.52 0.07 26.93
CA ASN A 299 4.26 -0.07 27.65
C ASN A 299 3.51 1.27 27.75
N ASP A 300 2.19 1.22 27.70
CA ASP A 300 1.32 2.33 28.02
C ASP A 300 0.80 2.17 29.46
N PRO A 301 1.28 2.99 30.42
CA PRO A 301 0.89 2.86 31.81
C PRO A 301 -0.52 3.41 32.12
N THR A 302 -1.23 3.92 31.12
CA THR A 302 -2.56 4.54 31.31
C THR A 302 -3.71 3.55 31.17
N VAL A 303 -3.44 2.34 30.66
CA VAL A 303 -4.38 1.23 30.55
C VAL A 303 -3.76 -0.07 31.05
N GLU A 304 -4.57 -1.07 31.37
CA GLU A 304 -4.12 -2.30 32.01
C GLU A 304 -3.13 -3.09 31.13
N PHE A 305 -3.44 -3.29 29.85
CA PHE A 305 -2.60 -4.01 28.88
C PHE A 305 -2.40 -3.13 27.65
N GLY A 306 -1.52 -2.16 27.75
CA GLY A 306 -1.31 -1.15 26.72
C GLY A 306 0.10 -1.11 26.16
N LEU A 307 0.18 -0.84 24.85
CA LEU A 307 1.44 -0.69 24.13
C LEU A 307 1.41 0.54 23.22
N ASN A 308 2.54 1.23 23.13
CA ASN A 308 2.77 2.26 22.12
C ASN A 308 3.90 1.82 21.20
N MET A 309 3.78 2.11 19.90
CA MET A 309 4.83 1.86 18.91
C MET A 309 4.83 2.92 17.79
N TRP A 310 5.91 2.98 17.06
CA TRP A 310 6.09 3.78 15.87
C TRP A 310 6.33 2.85 14.69
N VAL A 311 5.46 2.94 13.66
CA VAL A 311 5.49 2.10 12.45
C VAL A 311 5.85 2.97 11.26
N VAL A 312 6.77 2.52 10.42
CA VAL A 312 7.24 3.24 9.24
C VAL A 312 7.44 2.29 8.07
N ALA A 313 6.97 2.67 6.88
CA ALA A 313 7.28 1.95 5.65
C ALA A 313 7.34 2.88 4.44
N ASP A 314 7.94 2.40 3.36
CA ASP A 314 7.80 3.04 2.05
C ASP A 314 6.39 2.80 1.50
N ASN A 315 5.61 3.88 1.39
CA ASN A 315 4.21 3.83 0.96
C ASN A 315 4.02 3.52 -0.53
N LEU A 316 5.04 3.70 -1.35
CA LEU A 316 5.03 3.30 -2.77
C LEU A 316 5.37 1.82 -2.92
N ARG A 317 6.20 1.28 -2.01
CA ARG A 317 6.59 -0.14 -1.96
C ARG A 317 5.58 -0.95 -1.15
N LYS A 318 5.79 -1.17 0.15
CA LYS A 318 4.88 -2.01 0.95
C LYS A 318 3.45 -1.49 0.98
N GLY A 319 3.27 -0.18 0.96
CA GLY A 319 1.94 0.44 0.89
C GLY A 319 1.22 0.25 -0.46
N ALA A 320 1.89 -0.18 -1.53
CA ALA A 320 1.31 -0.24 -2.87
C ALA A 320 1.96 -1.30 -3.76
N ALA A 321 3.04 -0.95 -4.48
CA ALA A 321 3.63 -1.78 -5.53
C ALA A 321 4.18 -3.10 -5.00
N LEU A 322 4.93 -3.08 -3.89
CA LEU A 322 5.51 -4.29 -3.31
C LEU A 322 4.42 -5.25 -2.83
N ASN A 323 3.41 -4.77 -2.12
CA ASN A 323 2.32 -5.64 -1.67
C ASN A 323 1.59 -6.30 -2.85
N ALA A 324 1.36 -5.56 -3.95
CA ALA A 324 0.78 -6.12 -5.16
C ALA A 324 1.68 -7.20 -5.81
N VAL A 325 2.99 -6.98 -5.84
CA VAL A 325 3.95 -7.98 -6.36
C VAL A 325 4.05 -9.19 -5.42
N GLN A 326 4.03 -8.99 -4.10
CA GLN A 326 3.99 -10.08 -3.12
C GLN A 326 2.71 -10.93 -3.25
N ILE A 327 1.56 -10.33 -3.55
CA ILE A 327 0.33 -11.07 -3.89
C ILE A 327 0.55 -11.91 -5.16
N ALA A 328 1.22 -11.36 -6.18
CA ALA A 328 1.54 -12.11 -7.39
C ALA A 328 2.50 -13.28 -7.11
N GLN A 329 3.51 -13.09 -6.25
CA GLN A 329 4.40 -14.17 -5.80
C GLN A 329 3.62 -15.26 -5.06
N LEU A 330 2.73 -14.88 -4.15
CA LEU A 330 1.88 -15.82 -3.41
C LEU A 330 0.97 -16.64 -4.35
N LEU A 331 0.38 -16.01 -5.36
CA LEU A 331 -0.40 -16.70 -6.40
C LEU A 331 0.46 -17.69 -7.19
N HIS A 332 1.69 -17.30 -7.53
CA HIS A 332 2.66 -18.17 -8.19
C HIS A 332 3.03 -19.37 -7.33
N GLU A 333 3.41 -19.17 -6.09
CA GLU A 333 3.80 -20.21 -5.12
C GLU A 333 2.68 -21.23 -4.88
N ARG A 334 1.42 -20.76 -4.88
CA ARG A 334 0.23 -21.62 -4.72
C ARG A 334 -0.27 -22.23 -6.02
N GLY A 335 0.34 -21.93 -7.17
CA GLY A 335 -0.09 -22.43 -8.48
C GLY A 335 -1.46 -21.93 -8.94
N LEU A 336 -1.87 -20.74 -8.44
CA LEU A 336 -3.18 -20.13 -8.74
C LEU A 336 -3.16 -19.25 -10.01
N LEU A 337 -1.98 -18.93 -10.55
CA LEU A 337 -1.87 -18.26 -11.84
C LEU A 337 -2.03 -19.28 -12.98
N ASN A 338 -3.16 -19.23 -13.65
CA ASN A 338 -3.37 -20.01 -14.85
C ASN A 338 -2.47 -19.47 -15.97
N GLN A 339 -1.56 -20.28 -16.47
CA GLN A 339 -0.91 -19.99 -17.76
C GLN A 339 -1.98 -20.12 -18.82
N ALA A 340 -2.38 -19.02 -19.47
CA ALA A 340 -3.30 -19.09 -20.59
C ALA A 340 -2.70 -20.06 -21.62
N VAL A 341 -3.38 -21.18 -21.84
CA VAL A 341 -2.98 -22.17 -22.83
C VAL A 341 -2.94 -21.44 -24.15
N LEU A 342 -1.74 -21.28 -24.72
CA LEU A 342 -1.59 -20.81 -26.08
C LEU A 342 -2.41 -21.78 -26.96
N ALA A 343 -3.56 -21.31 -27.41
CA ALA A 343 -4.25 -21.97 -28.50
C ALA A 343 -3.30 -21.92 -29.69
N GLY A 344 -2.68 -23.09 -30.01
CA GLY A 344 -1.75 -23.29 -31.08
C GLY A 344 -2.39 -23.10 -32.47
#